data_9414bfea0dee01ea65de94e16648ddb8
#
_entry.id   9414bfea0dee01ea65de94e16648ddb8
#
_cell.length_a   1.000
_cell.length_b   1.000
_cell.length_c   1.000
_cell.angle_alpha   90.00
_cell.angle_beta   90.00
_cell.angle_gamma   90.00
#
_symmetry.space_group_name_H-M   'P 1'
#
loop_
_entity.id
_entity.type
_entity.pdbx_description
1 polymer ?
#
loop_
_entity_poly.entity_id
_entity_poly.type
_entity_poly.pdbx_seq_one_letter_code
_entity_poly.pdbx_strand_id
1 'polypeptide(L)'
;LVGSEMCIRDREESVAFARRHNAGELDRRCFIQQGDVCSLPYGDGAFDAVTAFETVYFWSSVSKALAEVFRVIRKGGCFLISLEASDPELGKAWTERIKGMTVYGAEELKQLLSQAGFSDIRVIQKKEELHIVAHK
;
A
#
# COMPACT_ATOMS: atom_id res chain seq x y z
N LEU A 1 11.53 -17.57 3.71
CA LEU A 1 11.58 -16.21 3.14
C LEU A 1 13.03 -15.84 2.88
N VAL A 2 13.39 -15.61 1.64
CA VAL A 2 14.71 -15.13 1.23
C VAL A 2 14.53 -13.64 0.91
N GLY A 3 15.14 -12.75 1.69
CA GLY A 3 15.05 -11.31 1.47
C GLY A 3 14.87 -10.52 2.76
N SER A 4 14.85 -9.20 2.61
CA SER A 4 14.59 -8.25 3.68
C SER A 4 13.26 -7.53 3.41
N GLU A 5 12.54 -7.20 4.47
CA GLU A 5 11.30 -6.42 4.40
C GLU A 5 11.51 -5.05 5.02
N MET A 6 10.98 -4.02 4.35
CA MET A 6 10.90 -2.67 4.87
C MET A 6 9.44 -2.31 5.11
N CYS A 7 9.07 -2.02 6.35
CA CYS A 7 7.72 -1.65 6.73
C CYS A 7 7.65 -0.16 7.07
N ILE A 8 6.75 0.55 6.40
CA ILE A 8 6.43 1.95 6.71
C ILE A 8 5.10 2.01 7.45
N ARG A 9 5.04 2.83 8.48
CA ARG A 9 3.83 3.19 9.23
C ARG A 9 3.82 4.69 9.46
N ASP A 10 2.65 5.30 9.34
CA ASP A 10 2.45 6.75 9.51
C ASP A 10 2.40 7.17 11.00
N ARG A 11 1.95 6.26 11.87
CA ARG A 11 1.75 6.52 13.31
C ARG A 11 2.78 5.84 14.17
N GLU A 12 3.27 6.56 15.17
CA GLU A 12 4.30 6.08 16.11
C GLU A 12 3.85 4.83 16.87
N GLU A 13 2.59 4.77 17.30
CA GLU A 13 2.05 3.60 18.01
C GLU A 13 2.05 2.36 17.12
N SER A 14 1.77 2.52 15.82
CA SER A 14 1.81 1.43 14.85
C SER A 14 3.24 0.95 14.59
N VAL A 15 4.21 1.85 14.58
CA VAL A 15 5.65 1.52 14.53
C VAL A 15 6.05 0.73 15.76
N ALA A 16 5.71 1.21 16.96
CA ALA A 16 6.04 0.55 18.21
C ALA A 16 5.41 -0.84 18.33
N PHE A 17 4.15 -0.99 17.92
CA PHE A 17 3.48 -2.29 17.87
C PHE A 17 4.18 -3.26 16.91
N ALA A 18 4.44 -2.82 15.68
CA ALA A 18 5.09 -3.63 14.66
C ALA A 18 6.50 -4.06 15.09
N ARG A 19 7.29 -3.18 15.69
CA ARG A 19 8.62 -3.49 16.23
C ARG A 19 8.57 -4.54 17.34
N ARG A 20 7.62 -4.45 18.27
CA ARG A 20 7.45 -5.47 19.31
C ARG A 20 7.08 -6.83 18.72
N HIS A 21 6.19 -6.85 17.74
CA HIS A 21 5.72 -8.09 17.12
C HIS A 21 6.80 -8.80 16.31
N ASN A 22 7.73 -8.05 15.73
CA ASN A 22 8.80 -8.58 14.88
C ASN A 22 10.19 -8.55 15.56
N ALA A 23 10.24 -8.50 16.89
CA ALA A 23 11.47 -8.27 17.66
C ALA A 23 12.63 -9.22 17.31
N GLY A 24 12.34 -10.47 16.96
CA GLY A 24 13.35 -11.48 16.59
C GLY A 24 14.00 -11.26 15.23
N GLU A 25 13.37 -10.50 14.34
CA GLU A 25 13.84 -10.26 12.96
C GLU A 25 14.24 -8.80 12.71
N LEU A 26 14.05 -7.92 13.72
CA LEU A 26 14.39 -6.50 13.60
C LEU A 26 15.87 -6.31 13.27
N ASP A 27 16.13 -5.35 12.39
CA ASP A 27 17.44 -4.90 11.93
C ASP A 27 18.30 -6.01 11.30
N ARG A 28 17.71 -7.19 11.06
CA ARG A 28 18.31 -8.32 10.32
C ARG A 28 17.60 -8.54 9.00
N ARG A 29 16.29 -8.78 9.03
CA ARG A 29 15.44 -9.06 7.87
C ARG A 29 14.19 -8.20 7.82
N CYS A 30 13.80 -7.60 8.94
CA CYS A 30 12.65 -6.71 9.07
C CYS A 30 13.12 -5.35 9.57
N PHE A 31 12.87 -4.32 8.78
CA PHE A 31 13.18 -2.94 9.09
C PHE A 31 11.87 -2.18 9.19
N ILE A 32 11.63 -1.49 10.30
CA ILE A 32 10.36 -0.79 10.57
C ILE A 32 10.67 0.65 10.91
N GLN A 33 10.13 1.57 10.13
CA GLN A 33 10.28 3.00 10.38
C GLN A 33 8.96 3.76 10.20
N GLN A 34 8.89 4.92 10.81
CA GLN A 34 7.82 5.86 10.56
C GLN A 34 8.08 6.61 9.26
N GLY A 35 7.03 6.85 8.48
CA GLY A 35 7.11 7.59 7.23
C GLY A 35 5.75 7.80 6.58
N ASP A 36 5.72 8.73 5.63
CA ASP A 36 4.56 9.01 4.79
C ASP A 36 4.74 8.34 3.42
N VAL A 37 3.74 7.60 2.99
CA VAL A 37 3.72 6.97 1.66
C VAL A 37 3.78 7.97 0.52
N CYS A 38 3.36 9.21 0.75
CA CYS A 38 3.46 10.30 -0.22
C CYS A 38 4.87 10.90 -0.36
N SER A 39 5.83 10.47 0.47
CA SER A 39 7.23 10.91 0.46
C SER A 39 8.12 9.83 1.06
N LEU A 40 8.33 8.76 0.31
CA LEU A 40 9.10 7.60 0.76
C LEU A 40 10.60 7.92 0.80
N PRO A 41 11.31 7.66 1.93
CA PRO A 41 12.72 7.99 2.09
C PRO A 41 13.65 6.95 1.43
N TYR A 42 13.30 6.49 0.23
CA TYR A 42 14.06 5.50 -0.53
C TYR A 42 14.38 6.01 -1.92
N GLY A 43 15.49 5.52 -2.47
CA GLY A 43 15.88 5.81 -3.85
C GLY A 43 14.96 5.13 -4.89
N ASP A 44 15.09 5.57 -6.13
CA ASP A 44 14.36 4.98 -7.25
C ASP A 44 14.75 3.51 -7.43
N GLY A 45 13.76 2.64 -7.63
CA GLY A 45 13.99 1.23 -7.87
C GLY A 45 14.58 0.44 -6.69
N ALA A 46 14.38 0.92 -5.46
CA ALA A 46 14.93 0.29 -4.26
C ALA A 46 14.30 -1.08 -3.92
N PHE A 47 13.09 -1.35 -4.42
CA PHE A 47 12.33 -2.55 -4.05
C PHE A 47 11.94 -3.41 -5.24
N ASP A 48 11.98 -4.72 -5.07
CA ASP A 48 11.46 -5.71 -6.01
C ASP A 48 9.93 -5.74 -6.02
N ALA A 49 9.33 -5.58 -4.85
CA ALA A 49 7.89 -5.54 -4.65
C ALA A 49 7.51 -4.60 -3.51
N VAL A 50 6.35 -3.98 -3.64
CA VAL A 50 5.71 -3.21 -2.57
C VAL A 50 4.32 -3.79 -2.33
N THR A 51 3.87 -3.78 -1.08
CA THR A 51 2.55 -4.24 -0.69
C THR A 51 1.82 -3.21 0.14
N ALA A 52 0.51 -3.07 -0.06
CA ALA A 52 -0.38 -2.23 0.72
C ALA A 52 -1.59 -3.06 1.17
N PHE A 53 -1.59 -3.44 2.45
CA PHE A 53 -2.69 -4.18 3.09
C PHE A 53 -3.50 -3.24 3.96
N GLU A 54 -4.78 -3.04 3.66
CA GLU A 54 -5.74 -2.24 4.45
C GLU A 54 -5.27 -0.79 4.72
N THR A 55 -4.44 -0.21 3.88
CA THR A 55 -3.81 1.10 4.13
C THR A 55 -4.23 2.19 3.16
N VAL A 56 -4.59 1.83 1.93
CA VAL A 56 -4.92 2.79 0.84
C VAL A 56 -6.05 3.74 1.23
N TYR A 57 -6.97 3.29 2.07
CA TYR A 57 -8.09 4.09 2.60
C TYR A 57 -7.67 5.40 3.27
N PHE A 58 -6.47 5.41 3.85
CA PHE A 58 -5.98 6.47 4.73
C PHE A 58 -4.89 7.32 4.09
N TRP A 59 -4.56 7.08 2.83
CA TRP A 59 -3.54 7.86 2.14
C TRP A 59 -4.03 9.28 1.88
N SER A 60 -3.28 10.27 2.35
CA SER A 60 -3.64 11.68 2.25
C SER A 60 -3.79 12.17 0.80
N SER A 61 -3.06 11.55 -0.11
CA SER A 61 -3.15 11.74 -1.57
C SER A 61 -2.79 10.44 -2.28
N VAL A 62 -3.80 9.71 -2.72
CA VAL A 62 -3.61 8.42 -3.42
C VAL A 62 -2.73 8.57 -4.66
N SER A 63 -2.91 9.63 -5.46
CA SER A 63 -2.11 9.86 -6.67
C SER A 63 -0.63 10.09 -6.36
N LYS A 64 -0.31 10.87 -5.32
CA LYS A 64 1.07 11.08 -4.87
C LYS A 64 1.68 9.79 -4.32
N ALA A 65 0.92 9.07 -3.49
CA ALA A 65 1.37 7.81 -2.92
C ALA A 65 1.67 6.77 -4.02
N LEU A 66 0.80 6.63 -5.01
CA LEU A 66 1.03 5.72 -6.13
C LEU A 66 2.22 6.11 -6.98
N ALA A 67 2.47 7.41 -7.19
CA ALA A 67 3.67 7.89 -7.89
C ALA A 67 4.95 7.55 -7.11
N GLU A 68 4.95 7.72 -5.78
CA GLU A 68 6.08 7.34 -4.92
C GLU A 68 6.31 5.83 -4.89
N VAL A 69 5.23 5.04 -4.77
CA VAL A 69 5.32 3.57 -4.86
C VAL A 69 5.88 3.15 -6.20
N PHE A 70 5.40 3.74 -7.29
CA PHE A 70 5.95 3.48 -8.63
C PHE A 70 7.43 3.85 -8.72
N ARG A 71 7.84 4.99 -8.18
CA ARG A 71 9.23 5.44 -8.18
C ARG A 71 10.17 4.44 -7.49
N VAL A 72 9.80 3.99 -6.29
CA VAL A 72 10.66 3.13 -5.47
C VAL A 72 10.70 1.66 -5.91
N ILE A 73 9.73 1.20 -6.71
CA ILE A 73 9.76 -0.13 -7.31
C ILE A 73 10.75 -0.14 -8.49
N ARG A 74 11.60 -1.17 -8.58
CA ARG A 74 12.50 -1.32 -9.73
C ARG A 74 11.74 -1.72 -11.00
N LYS A 75 12.34 -1.50 -12.16
CA LYS A 75 11.80 -1.99 -13.44
C LYS A 75 11.59 -3.51 -13.39
N GLY A 76 10.41 -3.97 -13.80
CA GLY A 76 9.98 -5.36 -13.73
C GLY A 76 9.55 -5.82 -12.32
N GLY A 77 9.50 -4.92 -11.34
CA GLY A 77 8.93 -5.19 -10.03
C GLY A 77 7.41 -5.03 -10.00
N CYS A 78 6.79 -5.32 -8.86
CA CYS A 78 5.33 -5.32 -8.74
C CYS A 78 4.83 -4.59 -7.50
N PHE A 79 3.57 -4.17 -7.58
CA PHE A 79 2.81 -3.61 -6.48
C PHE A 79 1.56 -4.45 -6.21
N LEU A 80 1.34 -4.85 -4.96
CA LEU A 80 0.15 -5.56 -4.51
C LEU A 80 -0.68 -4.67 -3.59
N ILE A 81 -1.94 -4.49 -3.90
CA ILE A 81 -2.95 -3.89 -3.02
C ILE A 81 -3.90 -5.01 -2.56
N SER A 82 -4.25 -5.02 -1.28
CA SER A 82 -5.27 -5.91 -0.71
C SER A 82 -6.17 -5.13 0.23
N LEU A 83 -7.48 -5.13 -0.05
CA LEU A 83 -8.50 -4.37 0.65
C LEU A 83 -9.71 -5.27 0.95
N GLU A 84 -10.26 -5.18 2.17
CA GLU A 84 -11.50 -5.85 2.56
C GLU A 84 -12.76 -5.03 2.21
N ALA A 85 -12.62 -3.71 2.05
CA ALA A 85 -13.70 -2.82 1.65
C ALA A 85 -13.36 -2.12 0.33
N SER A 86 -14.01 -2.50 -0.76
CA SER A 86 -13.76 -1.96 -2.11
C SER A 86 -15.03 -1.53 -2.84
N ASP A 87 -16.17 -1.55 -2.17
CA ASP A 87 -17.44 -1.02 -2.68
C ASP A 87 -17.74 0.31 -1.98
N PRO A 88 -17.67 1.47 -2.68
CA PRO A 88 -17.94 2.77 -2.07
C PRO A 88 -19.35 2.92 -1.49
N GLU A 89 -20.36 2.24 -2.06
CA GLU A 89 -21.72 2.30 -1.55
C GLU A 89 -21.87 1.53 -0.23
N LEU A 90 -21.31 0.30 -0.16
CA LEU A 90 -21.31 -0.49 1.07
C LEU A 90 -20.35 0.10 2.11
N GLY A 91 -19.28 0.74 1.65
CA GLY A 91 -18.29 1.41 2.48
C GLY A 91 -18.76 2.70 3.16
N LYS A 92 -19.93 3.26 2.80
CA LYS A 92 -20.47 4.50 3.41
C LYS A 92 -20.53 4.43 4.93
N ALA A 93 -21.00 3.31 5.48
CA ALA A 93 -21.10 3.13 6.93
C ALA A 93 -19.73 3.23 7.65
N TRP A 94 -18.65 2.89 6.96
CA TRP A 94 -17.29 3.00 7.48
C TRP A 94 -16.74 4.41 7.33
N THR A 95 -16.92 5.05 6.17
CA THR A 95 -16.45 6.41 5.92
C THR A 95 -17.13 7.45 6.79
N GLU A 96 -18.38 7.23 7.19
CA GLU A 96 -19.10 8.06 8.16
C GLU A 96 -18.58 7.95 9.59
N ARG A 97 -18.06 6.77 9.97
CA ARG A 97 -17.57 6.47 11.31
C ARG A 97 -16.09 6.72 11.48
N ILE A 98 -15.31 6.50 10.42
CA ILE A 98 -13.85 6.59 10.47
C ILE A 98 -13.40 7.83 9.70
N LYS A 99 -13.05 8.87 10.46
CA LYS A 99 -12.59 10.13 9.87
C LYS A 99 -11.34 9.94 9.01
N GLY A 100 -11.40 10.44 7.80
CA GLY A 100 -10.27 10.38 6.85
C GLY A 100 -10.18 9.07 6.06
N MET A 101 -11.12 8.15 6.23
CA MET A 101 -11.20 6.95 5.41
C MET A 101 -11.87 7.26 4.07
N THR A 102 -11.28 6.78 2.98
CA THR A 102 -11.86 6.80 1.63
C THR A 102 -11.87 5.39 1.08
N VAL A 103 -13.03 4.90 0.65
CA VAL A 103 -13.17 3.59 -0.01
C VAL A 103 -13.11 3.78 -1.52
N TYR A 104 -12.20 3.07 -2.16
CA TYR A 104 -11.96 3.12 -3.61
C TYR A 104 -12.51 1.85 -4.27
N GLY A 105 -13.22 2.03 -5.38
CA GLY A 105 -13.65 0.92 -6.23
C GLY A 105 -12.51 0.36 -7.09
N ALA A 106 -12.70 -0.87 -7.58
CA ALA A 106 -11.69 -1.57 -8.38
C ALA A 106 -11.30 -0.80 -9.66
N GLU A 107 -12.26 -0.27 -10.40
CA GLU A 107 -12.00 0.47 -11.64
C GLU A 107 -11.31 1.81 -11.37
N GLU A 108 -11.66 2.48 -10.28
CA GLU A 108 -11.01 3.73 -9.87
C GLU A 108 -9.54 3.49 -9.54
N LEU A 109 -9.23 2.46 -8.71
CA LEU A 109 -7.84 2.11 -8.39
C LEU A 109 -7.05 1.69 -9.62
N LYS A 110 -7.67 0.94 -10.53
CA LYS A 110 -7.05 0.55 -11.81
C LYS A 110 -6.67 1.76 -12.66
N GLN A 111 -7.56 2.76 -12.76
CA GLN A 111 -7.27 4.00 -13.47
C GLN A 111 -6.15 4.80 -12.80
N LEU A 112 -6.17 4.94 -11.49
CA LEU A 112 -5.14 5.63 -10.72
C LEU A 112 -3.77 4.97 -10.85
N LEU A 113 -3.72 3.63 -10.81
CA LEU A 113 -2.49 2.85 -11.05
C LEU A 113 -1.95 3.07 -12.47
N SER A 114 -2.83 3.03 -13.47
CA SER A 114 -2.43 3.29 -14.86
C SER A 114 -1.88 4.72 -15.05
N GLN A 115 -2.50 5.72 -14.42
CA GLN A 115 -2.03 7.11 -14.45
C GLN A 115 -0.68 7.28 -13.74
N ALA A 116 -0.39 6.48 -12.72
CA ALA A 116 0.91 6.46 -12.05
C ALA A 116 2.01 5.76 -12.86
N GLY A 117 1.68 5.09 -13.97
CA GLY A 117 2.61 4.42 -14.86
C GLY A 117 2.64 2.89 -14.76
N PHE A 118 1.84 2.29 -13.89
CA PHE A 118 1.74 0.83 -13.78
C PHE A 118 1.09 0.20 -15.01
N SER A 119 1.52 -1.00 -15.34
CA SER A 119 1.02 -1.83 -16.45
C SER A 119 0.66 -3.23 -15.96
N ASP A 120 0.11 -4.10 -16.84
CA ASP A 120 -0.33 -5.46 -16.50
C ASP A 120 -1.11 -5.52 -15.17
N ILE A 121 -2.13 -4.65 -15.07
CA ILE A 121 -2.93 -4.49 -13.85
C ILE A 121 -3.98 -5.60 -13.81
N ARG A 122 -3.81 -6.52 -12.86
CA ARG A 122 -4.72 -7.65 -12.63
C ARG A 122 -5.54 -7.40 -11.38
N VAL A 123 -6.86 -7.47 -11.54
CA VAL A 123 -7.83 -7.25 -10.48
C VAL A 123 -8.51 -8.57 -10.16
N ILE A 124 -8.53 -8.94 -8.88
CA ILE A 124 -9.27 -10.06 -8.32
C ILE A 124 -10.22 -9.49 -7.29
N GLN A 125 -11.50 -9.55 -7.55
CA GLN A 125 -12.55 -9.07 -6.64
C GLN A 125 -13.49 -10.20 -6.27
N LYS A 126 -13.76 -10.35 -4.98
CA LYS A 126 -14.71 -11.30 -4.44
C LYS A 126 -15.56 -10.60 -3.39
N LYS A 127 -16.78 -10.28 -3.75
CA LYS A 127 -17.68 -9.41 -2.94
C LYS A 127 -16.99 -8.05 -2.70
N GLU A 128 -16.73 -7.70 -1.45
CA GLU A 128 -16.06 -6.47 -1.05
C GLU A 128 -14.53 -6.59 -1.00
N GLU A 129 -14.00 -7.82 -0.97
CA GLU A 129 -12.56 -8.06 -1.00
C GLU A 129 -11.98 -7.74 -2.37
N LEU A 130 -10.92 -6.97 -2.40
CA LEU A 130 -10.23 -6.55 -3.62
C LEU A 130 -8.73 -6.79 -3.50
N HIS A 131 -8.19 -7.50 -4.48
CA HIS A 131 -6.74 -7.64 -4.63
C HIS A 131 -6.33 -7.14 -6.00
N ILE A 132 -5.30 -6.31 -6.06
CA ILE A 132 -4.76 -5.79 -7.31
C ILE A 132 -3.26 -6.06 -7.35
N VAL A 133 -2.78 -6.64 -8.45
CA VAL A 133 -1.35 -6.73 -8.76
C VAL A 133 -1.08 -5.89 -9.99
N ALA A 134 -0.11 -4.99 -9.91
CA ALA A 134 0.31 -4.12 -11.01
C ALA A 134 1.84 -4.16 -11.16
N HIS A 135 2.36 -4.04 -12.38
CA HIS A 135 3.79 -4.12 -12.68
C HIS A 135 4.35 -2.79 -13.19
N LYS A 136 5.62 -2.53 -12.86
CA LYS A 136 6.39 -1.40 -13.39
C LYS A 136 7.18 -1.79 -14.63
#